data_c9eca9868c1cd18df0e64ac29230515f
#
_entry.id   c9eca9868c1cd18df0e64ac29230515f
#
_cell.length_a   1.000
_cell.length_b   1.000
_cell.length_c   1.000
_cell.angle_alpha   90.00
_cell.angle_beta   90.00
_cell.angle_gamma   90.00
#
_symmetry.space_group_name_H-M   'P 1'
#
loop_
_entity.id
_entity.type
_entity.pdbx_description
1 polymer ?
#
loop_
_entity_poly.entity_id
_entity_poly.type
_entity_poly.pdbx_seq_one_letter_code
_entity_poly.pdbx_strand_id
1 'polypeptide(L)'
;MQNINRRRFVTTSLALGAAGIASPALIGRAKAAAMKMRLSSSLPDDPKYANGRVLYDNLVKHIKADGLGEQIEVAFFPSNQLGQEIDVINSVKLGVIDMMVSGSSISANIVPIVGAYDLGYMFDSFPQQTKAFDNGAAKPVEDALLKNANIRVIAWAYNFGSRSVLSKKAVHGPADLAGAKIRTLPNPIITECLRLMGAAATPMAFGEIYTALQAGVLDGVEHDPPTILASKFYETSKFYSLTQHNFSPLAV
;
A
#
# COMPACT_ATOMS: atom_id res chain seq x y z
N MET A 1 74.27 0.43 16.63
CA MET A 1 73.17 1.38 16.62
C MET A 1 73.56 2.56 15.76
N GLN A 2 73.08 2.59 14.51
CA GLN A 2 73.39 3.71 13.60
C GLN A 2 72.36 4.84 13.77
N ASN A 3 72.81 6.03 14.13
CA ASN A 3 71.98 7.21 14.25
C ASN A 3 71.48 7.67 12.89
N ILE A 4 70.19 7.54 12.66
CA ILE A 4 69.50 8.11 11.48
C ILE A 4 69.33 9.61 11.67
N ASN A 5 70.07 10.38 10.89
CA ASN A 5 70.13 11.84 10.96
C ASN A 5 68.84 12.44 10.34
N ARG A 6 68.10 13.21 11.13
CA ARG A 6 66.80 13.84 10.76
C ARG A 6 66.84 14.67 9.46
N ARG A 7 67.97 15.17 9.06
CA ARG A 7 68.14 15.91 7.80
C ARG A 7 68.03 15.05 6.55
N ARG A 8 68.38 13.74 6.60
CA ARG A 8 68.24 12.82 5.46
C ARG A 8 66.80 12.34 5.23
N PHE A 9 65.97 12.37 6.24
CA PHE A 9 64.56 11.98 6.11
C PHE A 9 63.74 13.05 5.36
N VAL A 10 64.03 14.34 5.54
CA VAL A 10 63.32 15.46 4.89
C VAL A 10 63.68 15.56 3.38
N THR A 11 64.91 15.24 2.98
CA THR A 11 65.34 15.34 1.56
C THR A 11 64.85 14.15 0.71
N THR A 12 64.58 12.97 1.31
CA THR A 12 64.06 11.83 0.60
C THR A 12 62.55 11.91 0.41
N SER A 13 61.83 12.63 1.30
CA SER A 13 60.37 12.81 1.20
C SER A 13 59.98 13.86 0.15
N LEU A 14 60.85 14.78 -0.22
CA LEU A 14 60.59 15.82 -1.24
C LEU A 14 60.79 15.33 -2.68
N ALA A 15 61.55 14.23 -2.90
CA ALA A 15 61.78 13.70 -4.23
C ALA A 15 60.67 12.74 -4.72
N LEU A 16 59.82 12.23 -3.84
CA LEU A 16 58.65 11.39 -4.21
C LEU A 16 57.35 12.20 -4.39
N GLY A 17 57.33 13.48 -4.08
CA GLY A 17 56.17 14.33 -4.20
C GLY A 17 55.92 14.99 -5.57
N ALA A 18 56.93 14.94 -6.48
CA ALA A 18 56.86 15.68 -7.75
C ALA A 18 56.46 14.82 -8.98
N ALA A 19 56.35 13.50 -8.84
CA ALA A 19 55.98 12.60 -9.95
C ALA A 19 54.49 12.22 -10.02
N GLY A 20 53.66 12.78 -9.11
CA GLY A 20 52.24 12.40 -8.95
C GLY A 20 51.22 13.38 -9.53
N ILE A 21 51.59 14.44 -10.25
CA ILE A 21 50.65 15.49 -10.68
C ILE A 21 50.42 15.51 -12.19
N ALA A 22 50.52 14.41 -12.88
CA ALA A 22 50.23 14.36 -14.32
C ALA A 22 49.43 13.11 -14.75
N SER A 23 48.56 12.62 -13.86
CA SER A 23 47.43 11.80 -14.33
C SER A 23 46.20 12.71 -14.36
N PRO A 24 45.58 12.96 -15.54
CA PRO A 24 44.23 13.48 -15.55
C PRO A 24 43.41 12.46 -14.76
N ALA A 25 43.00 12.83 -13.57
CA ALA A 25 42.04 12.06 -12.83
C ALA A 25 40.82 11.94 -13.74
N LEU A 26 40.70 10.79 -14.40
CA LEU A 26 39.42 10.32 -14.92
C LEU A 26 38.50 10.22 -13.69
N ILE A 27 37.95 11.38 -13.30
CA ILE A 27 36.77 11.42 -12.45
C ILE A 27 35.68 10.86 -13.35
N GLY A 28 35.68 9.53 -13.50
CA GLY A 28 34.51 8.85 -13.99
C GLY A 28 33.37 9.36 -13.12
N ARG A 29 32.36 9.96 -13.74
CA ARG A 29 31.13 10.29 -13.05
C ARG A 29 30.70 9.02 -12.33
N ALA A 30 30.90 8.97 -11.02
CA ALA A 30 30.34 7.92 -10.19
C ALA A 30 28.84 7.93 -10.49
N LYS A 31 28.36 6.91 -11.18
CA LYS A 31 26.92 6.77 -11.44
C LYS A 31 26.26 6.71 -10.05
N ALA A 32 25.42 7.69 -9.75
CA ALA A 32 24.72 7.70 -8.46
C ALA A 32 24.03 6.35 -8.31
N ALA A 33 24.18 5.72 -7.14
CA ALA A 33 23.48 4.46 -6.86
C ALA A 33 21.98 4.69 -7.01
N ALA A 34 21.29 3.72 -7.61
CA ALA A 34 19.83 3.80 -7.74
C ALA A 34 19.17 3.94 -6.36
N MET A 35 18.21 4.82 -6.25
CA MET A 35 17.34 4.91 -5.08
C MET A 35 16.50 3.64 -5.01
N LYS A 36 16.69 2.86 -3.94
CA LYS A 36 15.92 1.64 -3.71
C LYS A 36 14.71 1.95 -2.86
N MET A 37 13.52 1.66 -3.39
CA MET A 37 12.26 1.90 -2.72
C MET A 37 11.51 0.58 -2.51
N ARG A 38 10.87 0.41 -1.36
CA ARG A 38 10.07 -0.77 -1.02
C ARG A 38 8.61 -0.42 -1.12
N LEU A 39 7.87 -1.18 -1.95
CA LEU A 39 6.42 -1.07 -2.07
C LEU A 39 5.76 -2.28 -1.41
N SER A 40 5.02 -2.04 -0.34
CA SER A 40 4.26 -3.07 0.38
C SER A 40 2.84 -3.19 -0.12
N SER A 41 2.31 -4.42 -0.12
CA SER A 41 0.90 -4.72 -0.35
C SER A 41 0.44 -5.88 0.53
N SER A 42 -0.80 -5.81 1.03
CA SER A 42 -1.46 -6.95 1.69
C SER A 42 -1.96 -8.00 0.70
N LEU A 43 -2.22 -7.57 -0.54
CA LEU A 43 -2.73 -8.46 -1.60
C LEU A 43 -1.66 -9.45 -2.08
N PRO A 44 -2.07 -10.64 -2.56
CA PRO A 44 -1.15 -11.63 -3.12
C PRO A 44 -0.46 -11.12 -4.39
N ASP A 45 0.62 -11.81 -4.79
CA ASP A 45 1.33 -11.54 -6.05
C ASP A 45 0.60 -12.21 -7.22
N ASP A 46 -0.50 -11.62 -7.64
CA ASP A 46 -1.31 -12.10 -8.76
C ASP A 46 -1.48 -10.98 -9.80
N PRO A 47 -0.81 -11.09 -10.98
CA PRO A 47 -0.86 -10.04 -12.01
C PRO A 47 -2.21 -9.91 -12.70
N LYS A 48 -3.12 -10.89 -12.50
CA LYS A 48 -4.44 -10.90 -13.13
C LYS A 48 -5.52 -10.26 -12.25
N TYR A 49 -5.48 -10.52 -10.95
CA TYR A 49 -6.56 -10.12 -10.05
C TYR A 49 -6.11 -9.21 -8.90
N ALA A 50 -4.82 -9.24 -8.51
CA ALA A 50 -4.35 -8.42 -7.42
C ALA A 50 -3.95 -7.02 -7.88
N ASN A 51 -4.76 -6.03 -7.55
CA ASN A 51 -4.54 -4.64 -7.95
C ASN A 51 -3.20 -4.06 -7.47
N GLY A 52 -2.68 -4.52 -6.33
CA GLY A 52 -1.35 -4.14 -5.84
C GLY A 52 -0.24 -4.50 -6.82
N ARG A 53 -0.31 -5.70 -7.42
CA ARG A 53 0.65 -6.13 -8.44
C ARG A 53 0.49 -5.34 -9.74
N VAL A 54 -0.74 -5.12 -10.20
CA VAL A 54 -1.01 -4.31 -11.41
C VAL A 54 -0.49 -2.88 -11.26
N LEU A 55 -0.68 -2.27 -10.08
CA LEU A 55 -0.13 -0.94 -9.79
C LEU A 55 1.40 -0.92 -9.80
N TYR A 56 2.04 -1.91 -9.18
CA TYR A 56 3.50 -2.06 -9.21
C TYR A 56 4.04 -2.17 -10.63
N ASP A 57 3.47 -3.07 -11.45
CA ASP A 57 3.92 -3.27 -12.83
C ASP A 57 3.79 -1.98 -13.66
N ASN A 58 2.70 -1.23 -13.51
CA ASN A 58 2.51 0.06 -14.15
C ASN A 58 3.51 1.11 -13.65
N LEU A 59 3.74 1.20 -12.35
CA LEU A 59 4.72 2.13 -11.77
C LEU A 59 6.12 1.87 -12.35
N VAL A 60 6.58 0.61 -12.37
CA VAL A 60 7.89 0.25 -12.93
C VAL A 60 7.96 0.53 -14.43
N LYS A 61 6.86 0.28 -15.16
CA LYS A 61 6.77 0.61 -16.59
C LYS A 61 6.95 2.11 -16.84
N HIS A 62 6.27 2.96 -16.07
CA HIS A 62 6.38 4.41 -16.21
C HIS A 62 7.76 4.93 -15.79
N ILE A 63 8.34 4.46 -14.68
CA ILE A 63 9.71 4.79 -14.27
C ILE A 63 10.70 4.51 -15.41
N LYS A 64 10.56 3.38 -16.10
CA LYS A 64 11.42 3.04 -17.24
C LYS A 64 11.14 3.92 -18.46
N ALA A 65 9.88 4.19 -18.77
CA ALA A 65 9.48 5.02 -19.93
C ALA A 65 9.99 6.45 -19.80
N ASP A 66 10.02 6.98 -18.57
CA ASP A 66 10.50 8.33 -18.26
C ASP A 66 12.04 8.41 -18.13
N GLY A 67 12.76 7.31 -18.41
CA GLY A 67 14.22 7.28 -18.35
C GLY A 67 14.79 7.24 -16.92
N LEU A 68 13.97 6.99 -15.91
CA LEU A 68 14.36 6.97 -14.49
C LEU A 68 14.78 5.58 -14.00
N GLY A 69 14.71 4.54 -14.83
CA GLY A 69 14.96 3.14 -14.45
C GLY A 69 16.37 2.85 -13.91
N GLU A 70 17.35 3.70 -14.22
CA GLU A 70 18.71 3.61 -13.65
C GLU A 70 18.85 4.39 -12.33
N GLN A 71 17.88 5.25 -11.99
CA GLN A 71 17.89 6.12 -10.82
C GLN A 71 16.97 5.60 -9.71
N ILE A 72 15.91 4.87 -10.09
CA ILE A 72 14.88 4.37 -9.16
C ILE A 72 14.68 2.87 -9.39
N GLU A 73 14.86 2.09 -8.34
CA GLU A 73 14.54 0.67 -8.26
C GLU A 73 13.43 0.47 -7.24
N VAL A 74 12.29 -0.09 -7.65
CA VAL A 74 11.19 -0.43 -6.75
C VAL A 74 11.15 -1.93 -6.52
N ALA A 75 11.26 -2.35 -5.27
CA ALA A 75 11.07 -3.74 -4.85
C ALA A 75 9.64 -3.93 -4.32
N PHE A 76 8.94 -4.94 -4.83
CA PHE A 76 7.56 -5.25 -4.44
C PHE A 76 7.51 -6.32 -3.36
N PHE A 77 6.74 -6.08 -2.31
CA PHE A 77 6.55 -6.96 -1.15
C PHE A 77 5.05 -7.25 -0.97
N PRO A 78 4.51 -8.26 -1.66
CA PRO A 78 3.10 -8.67 -1.57
C PRO A 78 2.81 -9.48 -0.31
N SER A 79 1.53 -9.85 -0.11
CA SER A 79 1.07 -10.81 0.90
C SER A 79 1.52 -10.50 2.33
N ASN A 80 1.50 -9.23 2.71
CA ASN A 80 1.93 -8.76 4.04
C ASN A 80 3.39 -9.10 4.43
N GLN A 81 4.30 -9.29 3.46
CA GLN A 81 5.70 -9.62 3.74
C GLN A 81 6.41 -8.60 4.64
N LEU A 82 5.99 -7.33 4.63
CA LEU A 82 6.53 -6.27 5.48
C LEU A 82 5.68 -5.98 6.73
N GLY A 83 4.64 -6.76 6.98
CA GLY A 83 3.72 -6.61 8.11
C GLY A 83 2.27 -6.40 7.68
N GLN A 84 1.36 -6.35 8.66
CA GLN A 84 -0.05 -6.05 8.42
C GLN A 84 -0.24 -4.58 8.06
N GLU A 85 -1.35 -4.25 7.39
CA GLU A 85 -1.58 -2.93 6.79
C GLU A 85 -1.43 -1.77 7.80
N ILE A 86 -1.91 -1.93 9.04
CA ILE A 86 -1.79 -0.90 10.09
C ILE A 86 -0.31 -0.69 10.48
N ASP A 87 0.49 -1.75 10.57
CA ASP A 87 1.91 -1.67 10.91
C ASP A 87 2.70 -1.03 9.76
N VAL A 88 2.35 -1.41 8.53
CA VAL A 88 2.99 -0.88 7.32
C VAL A 88 2.72 0.61 7.16
N ILE A 89 1.46 1.08 7.32
CA ILE A 89 1.15 2.52 7.18
C ILE A 89 1.86 3.36 8.25
N ASN A 90 1.99 2.85 9.48
CA ASN A 90 2.79 3.49 10.51
C ASN A 90 4.28 3.51 10.14
N SER A 91 4.80 2.46 9.52
CA SER A 91 6.18 2.38 9.05
C SER A 91 6.44 3.34 7.89
N VAL A 92 5.47 3.55 7.00
CA VAL A 92 5.54 4.58 5.94
C VAL A 92 5.56 5.98 6.56
N LYS A 93 4.68 6.26 7.53
CA LYS A 93 4.68 7.52 8.28
C LYS A 93 6.03 7.84 8.91
N LEU A 94 6.75 6.81 9.39
CA LEU A 94 8.07 6.94 10.02
C LEU A 94 9.24 6.93 9.02
N GLY A 95 8.98 6.74 7.71
CA GLY A 95 10.01 6.61 6.68
C GLY A 95 10.80 5.31 6.73
N VAL A 96 10.31 4.29 7.45
CA VAL A 96 10.94 2.96 7.52
C VAL A 96 10.60 2.13 6.28
N ILE A 97 9.40 2.26 5.74
CA ILE A 97 8.95 1.71 4.45
C ILE A 97 8.67 2.88 3.53
N ASP A 98 9.03 2.76 2.25
CA ASP A 98 9.00 3.90 1.33
C ASP A 98 7.60 4.11 0.74
N MET A 99 6.87 3.03 0.42
CA MET A 99 5.55 3.08 -0.23
C MET A 99 4.66 1.92 0.22
N MET A 100 3.37 2.16 0.19
CA MET A 100 2.34 1.15 0.42
C MET A 100 1.23 1.31 -0.62
N VAL A 101 0.70 0.20 -1.12
CA VAL A 101 -0.57 0.17 -1.84
C VAL A 101 -1.62 -0.52 -0.98
N SER A 102 -2.68 0.19 -0.63
CA SER A 102 -3.77 -0.31 0.21
C SER A 102 -5.08 0.44 -0.06
N GLY A 103 -6.19 -0.09 0.43
CA GLY A 103 -7.43 0.66 0.52
C GLY A 103 -7.23 1.95 1.34
N SER A 104 -7.77 3.07 0.87
CA SER A 104 -7.68 4.36 1.57
C SER A 104 -8.15 4.29 3.02
N SER A 105 -9.10 3.41 3.29
CA SER A 105 -9.69 3.15 4.61
C SER A 105 -8.67 2.85 5.71
N ILE A 106 -7.53 2.25 5.38
CA ILE A 106 -6.46 1.96 6.35
C ILE A 106 -5.84 3.26 6.88
N SER A 107 -5.68 4.25 6.01
CA SER A 107 -5.13 5.57 6.38
C SER A 107 -6.02 6.35 7.36
N ALA A 108 -7.31 6.04 7.45
CA ALA A 108 -8.22 6.64 8.43
C ALA A 108 -7.82 6.36 9.90
N ASN A 109 -7.06 5.29 10.15
CA ASN A 109 -6.54 4.97 11.49
C ASN A 109 -5.47 5.96 11.96
N ILE A 110 -4.82 6.68 11.05
CA ILE A 110 -3.78 7.68 11.38
C ILE A 110 -4.23 9.12 11.08
N VAL A 111 -5.12 9.29 10.10
CA VAL A 111 -5.69 10.59 9.70
C VAL A 111 -7.20 10.43 9.50
N PRO A 112 -8.03 10.67 10.53
CA PRO A 112 -9.46 10.30 10.54
C PRO A 112 -10.30 10.87 9.39
N ILE A 113 -9.97 12.04 8.84
CA ILE A 113 -10.71 12.63 7.71
C ILE A 113 -10.74 11.72 6.47
N VAL A 114 -9.75 10.84 6.30
CA VAL A 114 -9.70 9.85 5.20
C VAL A 114 -10.95 8.96 5.23
N GLY A 115 -11.45 8.66 6.41
CA GLY A 115 -12.67 7.88 6.62
C GLY A 115 -13.94 8.49 6.03
N ALA A 116 -13.92 9.76 5.64
CA ALA A 116 -15.04 10.35 4.92
C ALA A 116 -15.39 9.59 3.64
N TYR A 117 -14.40 8.98 2.97
CA TYR A 117 -14.63 8.17 1.76
C TYR A 117 -15.18 6.78 2.05
N ASP A 118 -15.21 6.37 3.32
CA ASP A 118 -15.69 5.06 3.75
C ASP A 118 -17.16 5.09 4.22
N LEU A 119 -17.82 6.25 4.15
CA LEU A 119 -19.23 6.34 4.44
C LEU A 119 -20.01 5.45 3.47
N GLY A 120 -20.84 4.58 4.04
CA GLY A 120 -21.66 3.67 3.26
C GLY A 120 -22.58 4.42 2.31
N TYR A 121 -22.67 3.92 1.06
CA TYR A 121 -23.54 4.47 0.01
C TYR A 121 -23.28 5.95 -0.35
N MET A 122 -22.06 6.47 -0.06
CA MET A 122 -21.68 7.85 -0.42
C MET A 122 -21.57 8.03 -1.94
N PHE A 123 -21.07 7.02 -2.63
CA PHE A 123 -20.92 7.00 -4.08
C PHE A 123 -21.75 5.87 -4.68
N ASP A 124 -22.33 6.13 -5.86
CA ASP A 124 -23.09 5.12 -6.62
C ASP A 124 -22.19 4.35 -7.59
N SER A 125 -21.01 4.89 -7.91
CA SER A 125 -20.09 4.29 -8.88
C SER A 125 -18.69 4.89 -8.79
N PHE A 126 -17.67 4.16 -9.29
CA PHE A 126 -16.33 4.71 -9.46
C PHE A 126 -16.25 5.91 -10.43
N PRO A 127 -16.96 5.96 -11.56
CA PRO A 127 -16.99 7.18 -12.37
C PRO A 127 -17.46 8.42 -11.60
N GLN A 128 -18.46 8.28 -10.73
CA GLN A 128 -18.91 9.39 -9.87
C GLN A 128 -17.82 9.79 -8.88
N GLN A 129 -17.19 8.83 -8.21
CA GLN A 129 -16.09 9.07 -7.26
C GLN A 129 -14.88 9.71 -7.96
N THR A 130 -14.46 9.17 -9.12
CA THR A 130 -13.34 9.72 -9.90
C THR A 130 -13.62 11.18 -10.27
N LYS A 131 -14.84 11.48 -10.78
CA LYS A 131 -15.23 12.85 -11.11
C LYS A 131 -15.20 13.77 -9.88
N ALA A 132 -15.62 13.28 -8.71
CA ALA A 132 -15.53 14.07 -7.47
C ALA A 132 -14.07 14.37 -7.10
N PHE A 133 -13.19 13.37 -7.21
CA PHE A 133 -11.77 13.53 -6.90
C PHE A 133 -11.06 14.46 -7.90
N ASP A 134 -11.34 14.34 -9.20
CA ASP A 134 -10.85 15.23 -10.25
C ASP A 134 -11.32 16.69 -10.03
N ASN A 135 -12.49 16.87 -9.42
CA ASN A 135 -13.02 18.20 -9.04
C ASN A 135 -12.50 18.67 -7.66
N GLY A 136 -11.50 18.02 -7.11
CA GLY A 136 -10.79 18.46 -5.91
C GLY A 136 -11.25 17.83 -4.60
N ALA A 137 -12.20 16.89 -4.59
CA ALA A 137 -12.64 16.23 -3.35
C ALA A 137 -11.52 15.41 -2.67
N ALA A 138 -10.51 14.96 -3.42
CA ALA A 138 -9.35 14.25 -2.85
C ALA A 138 -8.39 15.17 -2.07
N LYS A 139 -8.28 16.44 -2.49
CA LYS A 139 -7.26 17.36 -1.98
C LYS A 139 -7.27 17.59 -0.46
N PRO A 140 -8.40 17.79 0.23
CA PRO A 140 -8.39 17.97 1.68
C PRO A 140 -7.79 16.76 2.43
N VAL A 141 -8.01 15.55 1.91
CA VAL A 141 -7.48 14.31 2.48
C VAL A 141 -6.00 14.16 2.20
N GLU A 142 -5.56 14.44 0.97
CA GLU A 142 -4.14 14.45 0.60
C GLU A 142 -3.33 15.45 1.42
N ASP A 143 -3.85 16.69 1.58
CA ASP A 143 -3.23 17.73 2.40
C ASP A 143 -3.16 17.31 3.88
N ALA A 144 -4.21 16.66 4.40
CA ALA A 144 -4.24 16.17 5.77
C ALA A 144 -3.25 15.02 6.01
N LEU A 145 -3.14 14.07 5.07
CA LEU A 145 -2.17 12.98 5.12
C LEU A 145 -0.73 13.53 5.10
N LEU A 146 -0.46 14.46 4.20
CA LEU A 146 0.87 15.09 4.11
C LEU A 146 1.19 15.86 5.40
N LYS A 147 0.28 16.70 5.88
CA LYS A 147 0.48 17.55 7.05
C LYS A 147 0.61 16.77 8.36
N ASN A 148 -0.26 15.78 8.58
CA ASN A 148 -0.41 15.12 9.88
C ASN A 148 0.36 13.79 9.98
N ALA A 149 0.70 13.17 8.84
CA ALA A 149 1.36 11.87 8.79
C ALA A 149 2.62 11.85 7.93
N ASN A 150 2.98 12.96 7.26
CA ASN A 150 4.08 13.01 6.30
C ASN A 150 3.95 11.96 5.17
N ILE A 151 2.72 11.64 4.80
CA ILE A 151 2.38 10.69 3.74
C ILE A 151 1.85 11.45 2.54
N ARG A 152 2.45 11.22 1.39
CA ARG A 152 1.99 11.76 0.10
C ARG A 152 1.28 10.68 -0.68
N VAL A 153 0.05 10.93 -1.09
CA VAL A 153 -0.64 10.10 -2.07
C VAL A 153 -0.08 10.44 -3.44
N ILE A 154 0.46 9.44 -4.14
CA ILE A 154 1.03 9.59 -5.48
C ILE A 154 0.06 9.13 -6.57
N ALA A 155 -0.90 8.28 -6.23
CA ALA A 155 -1.93 7.83 -7.14
C ALA A 155 -3.18 7.35 -6.39
N TRP A 156 -4.35 7.56 -7.02
CA TRP A 156 -5.61 6.93 -6.67
C TRP A 156 -5.97 5.90 -7.75
N ALA A 157 -6.49 4.74 -7.35
CA ALA A 157 -6.97 3.73 -8.28
C ALA A 157 -8.38 3.28 -7.93
N TYR A 158 -9.22 3.13 -8.96
CA TYR A 158 -10.67 2.95 -8.85
C TYR A 158 -11.16 1.61 -9.41
N ASN A 159 -10.26 0.65 -9.63
CA ASN A 159 -10.56 -0.57 -10.40
C ASN A 159 -10.97 -1.78 -9.55
N PHE A 160 -11.28 -1.58 -8.26
CA PHE A 160 -11.64 -2.71 -7.40
C PHE A 160 -13.06 -3.26 -7.61
N GLY A 161 -13.98 -2.47 -8.12
CA GLY A 161 -15.40 -2.74 -7.99
C GLY A 161 -15.93 -2.29 -6.62
N SER A 162 -17.25 -2.30 -6.48
CA SER A 162 -17.88 -2.00 -5.19
C SER A 162 -17.62 -3.10 -4.18
N ARG A 163 -17.49 -2.71 -2.91
CA ARG A 163 -17.45 -3.66 -1.81
C ARG A 163 -18.85 -4.22 -1.58
N SER A 164 -18.92 -5.54 -1.44
CA SER A 164 -20.16 -6.30 -1.25
C SER A 164 -19.89 -7.48 -0.33
N VAL A 165 -20.92 -8.16 0.12
CA VAL A 165 -20.81 -9.25 1.10
C VAL A 165 -20.62 -10.59 0.40
N LEU A 166 -19.50 -11.28 0.69
CA LEU A 166 -19.30 -12.70 0.40
C LEU A 166 -19.53 -13.50 1.68
N SER A 167 -20.42 -14.47 1.66
CA SER A 167 -20.81 -15.24 2.85
C SER A 167 -21.18 -16.69 2.57
N LYS A 168 -21.30 -17.48 3.65
CA LYS A 168 -21.70 -18.89 3.58
C LYS A 168 -23.18 -19.07 3.24
N LYS A 169 -24.02 -18.03 3.44
CA LYS A 169 -25.44 -18.00 3.11
C LYS A 169 -25.73 -16.79 2.23
N ALA A 170 -26.71 -16.89 1.36
CA ALA A 170 -27.16 -15.75 0.54
C ALA A 170 -27.73 -14.64 1.44
N VAL A 171 -27.46 -13.39 1.06
CA VAL A 171 -27.99 -12.19 1.73
C VAL A 171 -28.88 -11.45 0.74
N HIS A 172 -30.18 -11.40 1.00
CA HIS A 172 -31.18 -10.70 0.19
C HIS A 172 -31.64 -9.39 0.85
N GLY A 173 -31.35 -9.22 2.15
CA GLY A 173 -31.69 -8.03 2.89
C GLY A 173 -31.04 -7.99 4.27
N PRO A 174 -31.24 -6.89 5.04
CA PRO A 174 -30.63 -6.72 6.36
C PRO A 174 -30.96 -7.85 7.36
N ALA A 175 -32.15 -8.45 7.26
CA ALA A 175 -32.56 -9.57 8.13
C ALA A 175 -31.63 -10.78 7.98
N ASP A 176 -31.08 -11.05 6.78
CA ASP A 176 -30.19 -12.17 6.53
C ASP A 176 -28.78 -11.95 7.11
N LEU A 177 -28.43 -10.69 7.43
CA LEU A 177 -27.18 -10.32 8.10
C LEU A 177 -27.28 -10.38 9.62
N ALA A 178 -28.49 -10.55 10.18
CA ALA A 178 -28.69 -10.49 11.63
C ALA A 178 -27.81 -11.53 12.36
N GLY A 179 -26.86 -11.04 13.16
CA GLY A 179 -25.91 -11.86 13.91
C GLY A 179 -24.81 -12.54 13.08
N ALA A 180 -24.82 -12.41 11.75
CA ALA A 180 -23.76 -12.96 10.90
C ALA A 180 -22.42 -12.25 11.17
N LYS A 181 -21.40 -13.02 11.47
CA LYS A 181 -20.02 -12.51 11.73
C LYS A 181 -19.35 -12.17 10.40
N ILE A 182 -19.52 -10.92 9.97
CA ILE A 182 -18.94 -10.43 8.72
C ILE A 182 -17.65 -9.68 9.03
N ARG A 183 -16.53 -10.16 8.47
CA ARG A 183 -15.26 -9.45 8.62
C ARG A 183 -15.32 -8.09 7.92
N THR A 184 -14.81 -7.07 8.60
CA THR A 184 -14.54 -5.76 8.03
C THR A 184 -13.05 -5.42 8.10
N LEU A 185 -12.60 -4.44 7.32
CA LEU A 185 -11.30 -3.83 7.59
C LEU A 185 -11.30 -3.26 9.02
N PRO A 186 -10.11 -3.14 9.64
CA PRO A 186 -9.98 -2.41 10.92
C PRO A 186 -10.17 -0.89 10.68
N ASN A 187 -11.39 -0.50 10.38
CA ASN A 187 -11.83 0.87 10.13
C ASN A 187 -13.18 1.07 10.82
N PRO A 188 -13.33 2.07 11.72
CA PRO A 188 -14.54 2.24 12.52
C PRO A 188 -15.77 2.57 11.66
N ILE A 189 -15.60 3.29 10.54
CA ILE A 189 -16.71 3.72 9.68
C ILE A 189 -17.29 2.54 8.92
N ILE A 190 -16.44 1.72 8.28
CA ILE A 190 -16.90 0.50 7.58
C ILE A 190 -17.50 -0.49 8.58
N THR A 191 -16.88 -0.64 9.76
CA THR A 191 -17.40 -1.50 10.82
C THR A 191 -18.79 -1.07 11.24
N GLU A 192 -19.01 0.22 11.46
CA GLU A 192 -20.32 0.78 11.82
C GLU A 192 -21.34 0.63 10.68
N CYS A 193 -20.91 0.82 9.43
CA CYS A 193 -21.77 0.61 8.26
C CYS A 193 -22.32 -0.83 8.26
N LEU A 194 -21.47 -1.85 8.39
CA LEU A 194 -21.91 -3.26 8.43
C LEU A 194 -22.76 -3.56 9.65
N ARG A 195 -22.49 -2.94 10.80
CA ARG A 195 -23.32 -3.06 12.02
C ARG A 195 -24.73 -2.49 11.78
N LEU A 196 -24.83 -1.34 11.14
CA LEU A 196 -26.12 -0.72 10.80
C LEU A 196 -26.88 -1.52 9.73
N MET A 197 -26.17 -2.26 8.88
CA MET A 197 -26.77 -3.23 7.95
C MET A 197 -27.27 -4.50 8.65
N GLY A 198 -27.00 -4.68 9.95
CA GLY A 198 -27.48 -5.81 10.77
C GLY A 198 -26.45 -6.85 11.12
N ALA A 199 -25.22 -6.78 10.55
CA ALA A 199 -24.19 -7.78 10.78
C ALA A 199 -23.53 -7.66 12.17
N ALA A 200 -23.01 -8.77 12.70
CA ALA A 200 -21.98 -8.78 13.72
C ALA A 200 -20.63 -8.46 13.07
N ALA A 201 -20.42 -7.15 12.80
CA ALA A 201 -19.21 -6.68 12.12
C ALA A 201 -17.96 -6.96 12.96
N THR A 202 -16.98 -7.67 12.37
CA THR A 202 -15.80 -8.18 13.05
C THR A 202 -14.54 -7.60 12.41
N PRO A 203 -13.96 -6.52 12.92
CA PRO A 203 -12.72 -5.96 12.41
C PRO A 203 -11.57 -6.97 12.54
N MET A 204 -10.85 -7.22 11.43
CA MET A 204 -9.77 -8.20 11.39
C MET A 204 -8.74 -7.83 10.31
N ALA A 205 -7.45 -8.05 10.59
CA ALA A 205 -6.38 -7.83 9.62
C ALA A 205 -6.56 -8.72 8.37
N PHE A 206 -6.09 -8.21 7.21
CA PHE A 206 -6.33 -8.88 5.92
C PHE A 206 -5.76 -10.30 5.88
N GLY A 207 -4.52 -10.49 6.39
CA GLY A 207 -3.84 -11.78 6.36
C GLY A 207 -4.50 -12.90 7.17
N GLU A 208 -5.46 -12.57 8.03
CA GLU A 208 -6.15 -13.54 8.91
C GLU A 208 -7.46 -14.07 8.32
N ILE A 209 -7.98 -13.39 7.28
CA ILE A 209 -9.36 -13.62 6.77
C ILE A 209 -9.56 -15.06 6.30
N TYR A 210 -8.67 -15.58 5.43
CA TYR A 210 -8.86 -16.89 4.82
C TYR A 210 -8.95 -17.98 5.88
N THR A 211 -8.02 -17.97 6.84
CA THR A 211 -7.99 -18.94 7.95
C THR A 211 -9.22 -18.82 8.84
N ALA A 212 -9.67 -17.60 9.15
CA ALA A 212 -10.86 -17.37 9.98
C ALA A 212 -12.16 -17.83 9.28
N LEU A 213 -12.27 -17.61 7.96
CA LEU A 213 -13.39 -18.14 7.15
C LEU A 213 -13.37 -19.67 7.10
N GLN A 214 -12.20 -20.27 6.88
CA GLN A 214 -12.02 -21.71 6.82
C GLN A 214 -12.34 -22.38 8.15
N ALA A 215 -11.87 -21.79 9.25
CA ALA A 215 -12.14 -22.30 10.60
C ALA A 215 -13.58 -22.05 11.09
N GLY A 216 -14.40 -21.31 10.37
CA GLY A 216 -15.77 -20.98 10.76
C GLY A 216 -15.88 -19.93 11.86
N VAL A 217 -14.81 -19.21 12.16
CA VAL A 217 -14.81 -18.05 13.06
C VAL A 217 -15.63 -16.90 12.47
N LEU A 218 -15.60 -16.79 11.13
CA LEU A 218 -16.38 -15.84 10.35
C LEU A 218 -17.43 -16.55 9.51
N ASP A 219 -18.57 -15.89 9.30
CA ASP A 219 -19.63 -16.32 8.38
C ASP A 219 -19.44 -15.72 6.98
N GLY A 220 -18.67 -14.65 6.87
CA GLY A 220 -18.41 -13.96 5.63
C GLY A 220 -17.39 -12.84 5.75
N VAL A 221 -17.16 -12.16 4.64
CA VAL A 221 -16.29 -10.99 4.50
C VAL A 221 -16.96 -9.99 3.55
N GLU A 222 -16.78 -8.71 3.80
CA GLU A 222 -17.13 -7.69 2.82
C GLU A 222 -15.86 -7.31 2.04
N HIS A 223 -15.94 -7.38 0.71
CA HIS A 223 -14.80 -7.05 -0.16
C HIS A 223 -15.24 -6.87 -1.62
N ASP A 224 -14.30 -6.40 -2.44
CA ASP A 224 -14.44 -6.27 -3.88
C ASP A 224 -14.17 -7.60 -4.62
N PRO A 225 -14.73 -7.80 -5.83
CA PRO A 225 -14.57 -9.05 -6.57
C PRO A 225 -13.12 -9.43 -6.92
N PRO A 226 -12.26 -8.52 -7.42
CA PRO A 226 -10.87 -8.85 -7.71
C PRO A 226 -10.11 -9.40 -6.50
N THR A 227 -10.28 -8.79 -5.34
CA THR A 227 -9.62 -9.25 -4.11
C THR A 227 -10.16 -10.61 -3.65
N ILE A 228 -11.47 -10.85 -3.77
CA ILE A 228 -12.08 -12.15 -3.47
C ILE A 228 -11.46 -13.24 -4.36
N LEU A 229 -11.24 -12.94 -5.64
CA LEU A 229 -10.63 -13.88 -6.59
C LEU A 229 -9.15 -14.11 -6.27
N ALA A 230 -8.36 -13.05 -6.13
CA ALA A 230 -6.93 -13.13 -5.85
C ALA A 230 -6.63 -13.87 -4.53
N SER A 231 -7.46 -13.65 -3.50
CA SER A 231 -7.30 -14.25 -2.17
C SER A 231 -8.07 -15.57 -2.00
N LYS A 232 -8.74 -16.04 -3.04
CA LYS A 232 -9.50 -17.30 -3.07
C LYS A 232 -10.57 -17.45 -1.98
N PHE A 233 -11.13 -16.36 -1.48
CA PHE A 233 -12.16 -16.40 -0.45
C PHE A 233 -13.41 -17.17 -0.89
N TYR A 234 -13.67 -17.26 -2.21
CA TYR A 234 -14.74 -18.07 -2.81
C TYR A 234 -14.62 -19.57 -2.50
N GLU A 235 -13.47 -20.07 -2.09
CA GLU A 235 -13.31 -21.47 -1.67
C GLU A 235 -14.04 -21.75 -0.36
N THR A 236 -14.11 -20.76 0.53
CA THR A 236 -14.71 -20.86 1.88
C THR A 236 -16.16 -20.39 1.94
N SER A 237 -16.57 -19.50 1.04
CA SER A 237 -17.90 -18.86 1.00
C SER A 237 -18.40 -18.80 -0.42
N LYS A 238 -19.69 -19.14 -0.63
CA LYS A 238 -20.22 -19.40 -1.98
C LYS A 238 -21.20 -18.34 -2.50
N PHE A 239 -21.68 -17.45 -1.64
CA PHE A 239 -22.67 -16.46 -2.01
C PHE A 239 -22.06 -15.07 -1.98
N TYR A 240 -22.02 -14.41 -3.14
CA TYR A 240 -21.62 -13.02 -3.24
C TYR A 240 -22.86 -12.16 -3.48
N SER A 241 -23.27 -11.45 -2.44
CA SER A 241 -24.48 -10.62 -2.45
C SER A 241 -24.09 -9.17 -2.73
N LEU A 242 -24.60 -8.61 -3.83
CA LEU A 242 -24.22 -7.28 -4.34
C LEU A 242 -24.83 -6.17 -3.47
N THR A 243 -24.35 -6.03 -2.26
CA THR A 243 -24.78 -4.95 -1.35
C THR A 243 -24.25 -3.59 -1.78
N GLN A 244 -23.14 -3.54 -2.52
CA GLN A 244 -22.52 -2.34 -3.11
C GLN A 244 -22.45 -1.15 -2.14
N HIS A 245 -22.16 -1.46 -0.88
CA HIS A 245 -22.27 -0.52 0.23
C HIS A 245 -21.12 0.48 0.31
N ASN A 246 -20.02 0.24 -0.42
CA ASN A 246 -18.87 1.13 -0.42
C ASN A 246 -18.04 1.03 -1.72
N PHE A 247 -17.46 2.15 -2.12
CA PHE A 247 -16.54 2.30 -3.26
C PHE A 247 -15.20 2.85 -2.73
N SER A 248 -14.44 2.03 -1.98
CA SER A 248 -13.14 2.46 -1.44
C SER A 248 -12.08 2.49 -2.55
N PRO A 249 -11.43 3.65 -2.80
CA PRO A 249 -10.31 3.69 -3.73
C PRO A 249 -9.07 3.06 -3.09
N LEU A 250 -8.15 2.58 -3.94
CA LEU A 250 -6.77 2.35 -3.53
C LEU A 250 -5.99 3.65 -3.54
N ALA A 251 -5.08 3.77 -2.59
CA ALA A 251 -4.06 4.80 -2.55
C ALA A 251 -2.65 4.17 -2.60
N VAL A 252 -1.74 4.84 -3.28
CA VAL A 252 -0.31 4.56 -3.26
C VAL A 252 0.42 5.74 -2.66
#